data_ea603fe403e77ca0df7f93dfd29d3559
#
_entry.id   ea603fe403e77ca0df7f93dfd29d3559
#
_cell.length_a   1.000
_cell.length_b   1.000
_cell.length_c   1.000
_cell.angle_alpha   90.00
_cell.angle_beta   90.00
_cell.angle_gamma   90.00
#
_symmetry.space_group_name_H-M   'P 1'
#
loop_
_entity.id
_entity.type
_entity.pdbx_description
1 polymer ?
#
loop_
_entity_poly.entity_id
_entity_poly.type
_entity_poly.pdbx_seq_one_letter_code
_entity_poly.pdbx_strand_id
1 'polypeptide(L)'
;RNISKGVTGFSEMCRTMGAVPGAKTIKIAIEDPTEKDMELMHITPDKKILVLERIRYADEKPVLLEINRFPESFSFLFGENLNDTSLYDVLQNHNIIFDHSDKTLDIVFASAQEAKILGISKGYPLLRIESTIYNTDCSLVQRCKQLCIGDKFKFTI
;
A
#
# COMPACT_ATOMS: atom_id res chain seq x y z
N ARG A 1 -22.07 0.94 -5.23
CA ARG A 1 -21.64 1.22 -5.03
C ARG A 1 -20.96 1.52 -4.45
N ASN A 2 -20.76 1.50 -4.15
CA ASN A 2 -20.00 1.79 -3.73
C ASN A 2 -19.36 2.01 -3.12
N ILE A 3 -19.09 1.87 -2.79
CA ILE A 3 -18.34 1.97 -2.30
C ILE A 3 -17.65 2.37 -1.97
N SER A 4 -17.73 2.13 -1.96
CA SER A 4 -17.07 2.43 -1.63
C SER A 4 -16.49 3.07 -1.69
N LYS A 5 -17.02 2.71 -2.07
CA LYS A 5 -16.43 3.82 -2.02
C LYS A 5 -15.25 3.90 -1.26
N GLY A 6 -14.62 3.86 -1.47
CA GLY A 6 -13.62 4.03 -0.67
C GLY A 6 -12.45 3.21 -0.87
N VAL A 7 -12.39 2.07 -0.41
CA VAL A 7 -11.16 1.28 -0.37
C VAL A 7 -11.22 0.16 -1.39
N THR A 8 -10.50 0.34 -2.49
CA THR A 8 -10.38 -0.68 -3.53
C THR A 8 -8.93 -1.16 -3.57
N GLY A 9 -8.72 -2.45 -3.41
CA GLY A 9 -7.40 -3.02 -3.45
C GLY A 9 -6.82 -3.10 -4.86
N PHE A 10 -5.50 -3.16 -4.95
CA PHE A 10 -4.79 -3.24 -6.22
C PHE A 10 -5.23 -4.46 -7.04
N SER A 11 -5.42 -5.61 -6.37
CA SER A 11 -5.79 -6.85 -7.07
C SER A 11 -7.12 -6.68 -7.82
N GLU A 12 -8.07 -6.03 -7.18
CA GLU A 12 -9.36 -5.79 -7.81
C GLU A 12 -9.24 -4.81 -8.97
N MET A 13 -8.43 -3.77 -8.83
CA MET A 13 -8.16 -2.83 -9.91
C MET A 13 -7.58 -3.54 -11.13
N CYS A 14 -6.63 -4.44 -10.92
CA CYS A 14 -6.03 -5.21 -12.01
C CYS A 14 -7.06 -6.06 -12.72
N ARG A 15 -7.90 -6.76 -11.97
CA ARG A 15 -8.93 -7.62 -12.57
C ARG A 15 -9.93 -6.81 -13.38
N THR A 16 -10.30 -5.65 -12.89
CA THR A 16 -11.20 -4.73 -13.62
C THR A 16 -10.57 -4.31 -14.95
N MET A 17 -9.26 -4.20 -15.01
CA MET A 17 -8.53 -3.84 -16.22
C MET A 17 -8.16 -5.05 -17.08
N GLY A 18 -8.59 -6.24 -16.68
CA GLY A 18 -8.31 -7.47 -17.43
C GLY A 18 -6.91 -8.02 -17.21
N ALA A 19 -6.21 -7.60 -16.15
CA ALA A 19 -4.85 -8.04 -15.87
C ALA A 19 -4.82 -8.99 -14.68
N VAL A 20 -3.81 -9.85 -14.65
CA VAL A 20 -3.59 -10.79 -13.53
C VAL A 20 -2.69 -10.10 -12.49
N PRO A 21 -3.18 -9.86 -11.27
CA PRO A 21 -2.38 -9.22 -10.24
C PRO A 21 -1.36 -10.19 -9.64
N GLY A 22 -0.21 -9.64 -9.22
CA GLY A 22 0.80 -10.37 -8.49
C GLY A 22 1.42 -9.49 -7.42
N ALA A 23 2.16 -10.10 -6.52
CA ALA A 23 2.84 -9.38 -5.45
C ALA A 23 4.08 -10.14 -5.01
N LYS A 24 5.15 -9.38 -4.70
CA LYS A 24 6.35 -9.91 -4.10
C LYS A 24 6.73 -9.02 -2.91
N THR A 25 6.85 -9.61 -1.74
CA THR A 25 7.28 -8.90 -0.54
C THR A 25 8.79 -8.68 -0.62
N ILE A 26 9.22 -7.42 -0.47
CA ILE A 26 10.64 -7.09 -0.43
C ILE A 26 11.10 -6.68 0.96
N LYS A 27 10.16 -6.38 1.87
CA LYS A 27 10.50 -6.03 3.25
C LYS A 27 9.28 -6.20 4.13
N ILE A 28 9.46 -6.81 5.28
CA ILE A 28 8.51 -6.75 6.39
C ILE A 28 9.32 -6.63 7.67
N ALA A 29 9.06 -5.59 8.47
CA ALA A 29 9.88 -5.29 9.64
C ALA A 29 9.11 -4.46 10.66
N ILE A 30 9.53 -4.60 11.91
CA ILE A 30 9.10 -3.71 12.99
C ILE A 30 10.11 -2.57 13.05
N GLU A 31 9.61 -1.33 13.05
CA GLU A 31 10.46 -0.13 13.00
C GLU A 31 9.99 0.90 14.00
N ASP A 32 10.85 1.87 14.26
CA ASP A 32 10.48 3.02 15.06
C ASP A 32 9.52 3.90 14.26
N PRO A 33 8.53 4.52 14.91
CA PRO A 33 7.60 5.38 14.20
C PRO A 33 8.26 6.69 13.76
N THR A 34 7.83 7.20 12.61
CA THR A 34 8.18 8.55 12.19
C THR A 34 7.27 9.55 12.90
N GLU A 35 7.58 10.85 12.78
CA GLU A 35 6.69 11.88 13.33
C GLU A 35 5.29 11.77 12.75
N LYS A 36 5.20 11.49 11.45
CA LYS A 36 3.90 11.34 10.78
C LYS A 36 3.13 10.14 11.30
N ASP A 37 3.83 9.03 11.54
CA ASP A 37 3.19 7.86 12.15
C ASP A 37 2.63 8.20 13.52
N MET A 38 3.42 8.88 14.34
CA MET A 38 2.99 9.24 15.69
C MET A 38 1.77 10.16 15.67
N GLU A 39 1.77 11.11 14.76
CA GLU A 39 0.65 12.03 14.60
C GLU A 39 -0.63 11.31 14.18
N LEU A 40 -0.54 10.49 13.13
CA LEU A 40 -1.73 9.86 12.55
C LEU A 40 -2.22 8.67 13.34
N MET A 41 -1.32 7.92 13.98
CA MET A 41 -1.69 6.75 14.77
C MET A 41 -1.92 7.07 16.25
N HIS A 42 -1.66 8.33 16.66
CA HIS A 42 -1.78 8.76 18.06
C HIS A 42 -0.93 7.89 19.00
N ILE A 43 0.33 7.67 18.61
CA ILE A 43 1.26 6.85 19.39
C ILE A 43 2.46 7.69 19.83
N THR A 44 3.13 7.20 20.87
CA THR A 44 4.32 7.82 21.45
C THR A 44 5.59 7.20 20.85
N PRO A 45 6.76 7.86 21.00
CA PRO A 45 8.00 7.36 20.39
C PRO A 45 8.46 5.99 20.87
N ASP A 46 7.97 5.52 22.01
CA ASP A 46 8.31 4.19 22.54
C ASP A 46 7.55 3.06 21.85
N LYS A 47 6.53 3.39 21.07
CA LYS A 47 5.75 2.40 20.33
C LYS A 47 6.46 2.06 19.02
N LYS A 48 6.11 0.92 18.45
CA LYS A 48 6.67 0.47 17.18
C LYS A 48 5.57 0.40 16.14
N ILE A 49 5.99 0.35 14.89
CA ILE A 49 5.08 0.15 13.76
C ILE A 49 5.58 -1.02 12.93
N LEU A 50 4.68 -1.57 12.11
CA LEU A 50 5.06 -2.59 11.13
C LEU A 50 5.12 -1.94 9.75
N VAL A 51 6.21 -2.18 9.04
CA VAL A 51 6.40 -1.71 7.66
C VAL A 51 6.41 -2.91 6.74
N LEU A 52 5.60 -2.85 5.69
CA LEU A 52 5.50 -3.90 4.68
C LEU A 52 5.67 -3.26 3.31
N GLU A 53 6.71 -3.66 2.58
CA GLU A 53 6.96 -3.16 1.23
C GLU A 53 6.81 -4.29 0.24
N ARG A 54 6.03 -4.07 -0.81
CA ARG A 54 5.78 -5.05 -1.85
C ARG A 54 5.88 -4.41 -3.23
N ILE A 55 6.41 -5.20 -4.17
CA ILE A 55 6.27 -4.85 -5.58
C ILE A 55 4.96 -5.48 -6.05
N ARG A 56 4.13 -4.71 -6.75
CA ARG A 56 2.91 -5.22 -7.34
C ARG A 56 3.10 -5.38 -8.84
N TYR A 57 2.55 -6.48 -9.35
CA TYR A 57 2.68 -6.86 -10.75
C TYR A 57 1.31 -6.88 -11.41
N ALA A 58 1.29 -6.58 -12.71
CA ALA A 58 0.15 -6.82 -13.58
C ALA A 58 0.68 -7.63 -14.76
N ASP A 59 0.12 -8.82 -14.97
CA ASP A 59 0.58 -9.76 -16.00
C ASP A 59 2.10 -9.96 -15.93
N GLU A 60 2.59 -10.20 -14.71
CA GLU A 60 3.99 -10.53 -14.39
C GLU A 60 4.98 -9.39 -14.61
N LYS A 61 4.50 -8.17 -14.84
CA LYS A 61 5.38 -7.00 -14.99
C LYS A 61 5.22 -6.08 -13.78
N PRO A 62 6.33 -5.55 -13.24
CA PRO A 62 6.23 -4.60 -12.13
C PRO A 62 5.49 -3.35 -12.57
N VAL A 63 4.52 -2.92 -11.78
CA VAL A 63 3.74 -1.72 -12.10
C VAL A 63 3.70 -0.72 -10.97
N LEU A 64 3.91 -1.16 -9.72
CA LEU A 64 4.01 -0.21 -8.62
C LEU A 64 4.78 -0.81 -7.45
N LEU A 65 5.34 0.10 -6.65
CA LEU A 65 5.96 -0.20 -5.37
C LEU A 65 5.00 0.27 -4.28
N GLU A 66 4.68 -0.62 -3.35
CA GLU A 66 3.72 -0.36 -2.28
C GLU A 66 4.43 -0.37 -0.95
N ILE A 67 4.30 0.70 -0.18
CA ILE A 67 4.87 0.80 1.17
C ILE A 67 3.71 0.97 2.12
N ASN A 68 3.52 -0.01 3.00
CA ASN A 68 2.42 -0.02 3.97
C ASN A 68 2.97 0.14 5.37
N ARG A 69 2.29 0.94 6.18
CA ARG A 69 2.66 1.20 7.56
C ARG A 69 1.44 0.94 8.44
N PHE A 70 1.63 0.08 9.42
CA PHE A 70 0.54 -0.39 10.29
C PHE A 70 0.91 -0.20 11.75
N PRO A 71 -0.08 -0.09 12.64
CA PRO A 71 0.18 -0.25 14.07
C PRO A 71 0.83 -1.61 14.37
N GLU A 72 1.57 -1.68 15.46
CA GLU A 72 2.29 -2.91 15.83
C GLU A 72 1.34 -4.11 16.04
N SER A 73 0.10 -3.86 16.36
CA SER A 73 -0.91 -4.93 16.51
C SER A 73 -1.12 -5.74 15.24
N PHE A 74 -0.62 -5.26 14.10
CA PHE A 74 -0.69 -5.98 12.83
C PHE A 74 0.48 -6.96 12.64
N SER A 75 1.22 -7.26 13.69
CA SER A 75 2.35 -8.19 13.62
C SER A 75 1.96 -9.61 13.16
N PHE A 76 0.65 -9.94 13.18
CA PHE A 76 0.18 -11.20 12.60
C PHE A 76 0.57 -11.34 11.12
N LEU A 77 0.85 -10.23 10.44
CA LEU A 77 1.26 -10.28 9.03
C LEU A 77 2.57 -11.02 8.81
N PHE A 78 3.42 -11.13 9.84
CA PHE A 78 4.64 -11.93 9.72
C PHE A 78 4.36 -13.40 9.44
N GLY A 79 3.20 -13.90 9.86
CA GLY A 79 2.82 -15.29 9.65
C GLY A 79 2.06 -15.55 8.38
N GLU A 80 1.84 -14.53 7.53
CA GLU A 80 1.04 -14.64 6.33
C GLU A 80 1.91 -14.75 5.09
N ASN A 81 1.41 -15.47 4.08
CA ASN A 81 2.03 -15.44 2.76
C ASN A 81 1.53 -14.20 2.03
N LEU A 82 2.42 -13.24 1.81
CA LEU A 82 2.08 -11.97 1.18
C LEU A 82 2.57 -11.89 -0.26
N ASN A 83 3.10 -12.98 -0.80
CA ASN A 83 3.48 -13.07 -2.21
C ASN A 83 2.28 -13.54 -3.02
N ASP A 84 2.02 -12.86 -4.14
CA ASP A 84 0.91 -13.17 -5.04
C ASP A 84 -0.45 -13.26 -4.32
N THR A 85 -0.60 -12.48 -3.27
CA THR A 85 -1.79 -12.47 -2.43
C THR A 85 -2.31 -11.05 -2.29
N SER A 86 -3.62 -10.91 -2.26
CA SER A 86 -4.26 -9.64 -1.99
C SER A 86 -4.10 -9.30 -0.51
N LEU A 87 -3.40 -8.21 -0.21
CA LEU A 87 -3.29 -7.73 1.16
C LEU A 87 -4.65 -7.41 1.74
N TYR A 88 -5.54 -6.84 0.92
CA TYR A 88 -6.91 -6.53 1.35
C TYR A 88 -7.62 -7.78 1.86
N ASP A 89 -7.50 -8.89 1.11
CA ASP A 89 -8.14 -10.14 1.50
C ASP A 89 -7.56 -10.70 2.79
N VAL A 90 -6.23 -10.62 2.95
CA VAL A 90 -5.57 -11.06 4.18
C VAL A 90 -6.10 -10.28 5.39
N LEU A 91 -6.20 -8.96 5.26
CA LEU A 91 -6.70 -8.12 6.34
C LEU A 91 -8.15 -8.42 6.64
N GLN A 92 -8.98 -8.63 5.62
CA GLN A 92 -10.38 -9.00 5.84
C GLN A 92 -10.51 -10.34 6.57
N ASN A 93 -9.65 -11.30 6.25
CA ASN A 93 -9.66 -12.59 6.93
C ASN A 93 -9.31 -12.49 8.42
N HIS A 94 -8.66 -11.39 8.81
CA HIS A 94 -8.38 -11.08 10.22
C HIS A 94 -9.41 -10.13 10.81
N ASN A 95 -10.56 -9.97 10.16
CA ASN A 95 -11.66 -9.12 10.62
C ASN A 95 -11.29 -7.65 10.74
N ILE A 96 -10.34 -7.20 9.92
CA ILE A 96 -9.99 -5.78 9.84
C ILE A 96 -11.03 -5.10 8.96
N ILE A 97 -11.67 -4.07 9.50
CA ILE A 97 -12.75 -3.36 8.82
C ILE A 97 -12.22 -2.03 8.29
N PHE A 98 -12.40 -1.82 7.01
CA PHE A 98 -12.08 -0.53 6.37
C PHE A 98 -13.37 0.25 6.20
N ASP A 99 -13.40 1.47 6.70
CA ASP A 99 -14.58 2.31 6.59
C ASP A 99 -14.39 3.39 5.54
N HIS A 100 -13.32 4.19 5.68
CA HIS A 100 -13.07 5.29 4.76
C HIS A 100 -11.57 5.55 4.64
N SER A 101 -11.20 6.30 3.62
CA SER A 101 -9.80 6.65 3.41
C SER A 101 -9.69 8.07 2.86
N ASP A 102 -8.58 8.72 3.22
CA ASP A 102 -8.17 9.98 2.62
C ASP A 102 -7.03 9.66 1.66
N LYS A 103 -7.08 10.24 0.46
CA LYS A 103 -6.04 10.00 -0.54
C LYS A 103 -5.53 11.31 -1.10
N THR A 104 -4.23 11.34 -1.36
CA THR A 104 -3.61 12.42 -2.13
C THR A 104 -2.88 11.81 -3.31
N LEU A 105 -2.86 12.56 -4.42
CA LEU A 105 -2.18 12.14 -5.64
C LEU A 105 -1.27 13.26 -6.10
N ASP A 106 -0.02 12.92 -6.41
CA ASP A 106 0.91 13.85 -7.03
C ASP A 106 1.92 13.07 -7.89
N ILE A 107 2.76 13.80 -8.58
CA ILE A 107 3.80 13.21 -9.43
C ILE A 107 5.13 13.37 -8.73
N VAL A 108 5.90 12.28 -8.69
CA VAL A 108 7.27 12.30 -8.21
C VAL A 108 8.15 11.62 -9.25
N PHE A 109 9.46 11.70 -9.08
CA PHE A 109 10.39 11.13 -10.04
C PHE A 109 11.18 10.02 -9.36
N ALA A 110 11.33 8.89 -10.05
CA ALA A 110 11.93 7.70 -9.48
C ALA A 110 13.36 7.96 -9.01
N SER A 111 13.65 7.60 -7.77
CA SER A 111 15.00 7.55 -7.26
C SER A 111 15.75 6.40 -7.94
N ALA A 112 17.09 6.36 -7.80
CA ALA A 112 17.87 5.27 -8.34
C ALA A 112 17.41 3.91 -7.80
N GLN A 113 17.10 3.84 -6.50
CA GLN A 113 16.65 2.60 -5.86
C GLN A 113 15.27 2.20 -6.36
N GLU A 114 14.33 3.14 -6.42
CA GLU A 114 12.98 2.88 -6.93
C GLU A 114 13.01 2.42 -8.38
N ALA A 115 13.84 3.07 -9.19
CA ALA A 115 14.00 2.71 -10.59
C ALA A 115 14.51 1.28 -10.73
N LYS A 116 15.48 0.90 -9.91
CA LYS A 116 16.04 -0.45 -9.94
C LYS A 116 14.98 -1.48 -9.58
N ILE A 117 14.19 -1.21 -8.54
CA ILE A 117 13.12 -2.12 -8.09
C ILE A 117 12.06 -2.28 -9.18
N LEU A 118 11.68 -1.19 -9.83
CA LEU A 118 10.59 -1.19 -10.80
C LEU A 118 11.04 -1.50 -12.24
N GLY A 119 12.36 -1.57 -12.47
CA GLY A 119 12.87 -1.85 -13.81
C GLY A 119 12.69 -0.70 -14.79
N ILE A 120 12.80 0.54 -14.31
CA ILE A 120 12.65 1.76 -15.10
C ILE A 120 13.88 2.63 -14.94
N SER A 121 13.95 3.73 -15.68
CA SER A 121 15.07 4.67 -15.59
C SER A 121 14.93 5.58 -14.39
N LYS A 122 16.06 5.92 -13.76
CA LYS A 122 16.09 6.94 -12.72
C LYS A 122 15.47 8.23 -13.27
N GLY A 123 14.64 8.87 -12.46
CA GLY A 123 13.96 10.10 -12.86
C GLY A 123 12.67 9.88 -13.64
N TYR A 124 12.30 8.64 -13.89
CA TYR A 124 11.05 8.35 -14.58
C TYR A 124 9.87 8.85 -13.71
N PRO A 125 8.87 9.50 -14.33
CA PRO A 125 7.75 10.02 -13.53
C PRO A 125 6.88 8.87 -12.98
N LEU A 126 6.56 9.01 -11.69
CA LEU A 126 5.70 8.07 -10.98
C LEU A 126 4.51 8.83 -10.43
N LEU A 127 3.33 8.23 -10.51
CA LEU A 127 2.17 8.72 -9.79
C LEU A 127 2.27 8.24 -8.34
N ARG A 128 2.35 9.17 -7.41
CA ARG A 128 2.36 8.83 -5.99
C ARG A 128 0.97 8.96 -5.43
N ILE A 129 0.46 7.86 -4.87
CA ILE A 129 -0.82 7.85 -4.19
C ILE A 129 -0.54 7.55 -2.73
N GLU A 130 -0.87 8.50 -1.87
CA GLU A 130 -0.76 8.30 -0.42
C GLU A 130 -2.17 8.17 0.15
N SER A 131 -2.39 7.11 0.91
CA SER A 131 -3.69 6.81 1.48
C SER A 131 -3.56 6.65 2.99
N THR A 132 -4.53 7.20 3.71
CA THR A 132 -4.70 6.97 5.13
C THR A 132 -6.06 6.30 5.28
N ILE A 133 -6.08 5.11 5.86
CA ILE A 133 -7.27 4.26 5.88
C ILE A 133 -7.71 4.09 7.33
N TYR A 134 -9.00 4.27 7.56
CA TYR A 134 -9.60 4.31 8.90
C TYR A 134 -10.70 3.27 9.03
N ASN A 135 -10.93 2.82 10.26
CA ASN A 135 -12.08 1.99 10.56
C ASN A 135 -13.28 2.86 11.00
N THR A 136 -14.36 2.21 11.45
CA THR A 136 -15.60 2.91 11.76
C THR A 136 -15.50 3.85 12.95
N ASP A 137 -14.53 3.65 13.86
CA ASP A 137 -14.32 4.56 14.99
C ASP A 137 -13.30 5.64 14.69
N CYS A 138 -12.93 5.78 13.42
CA CYS A 138 -11.96 6.77 12.94
C CYS A 138 -10.52 6.52 13.42
N SER A 139 -10.23 5.34 13.97
CA SER A 139 -8.84 4.99 14.26
C SER A 139 -8.16 4.53 12.98
N LEU A 140 -6.85 4.78 12.91
CA LEU A 140 -6.08 4.44 11.72
C LEU A 140 -5.86 2.93 11.63
N VAL A 141 -6.20 2.38 10.46
CA VAL A 141 -5.89 0.99 10.14
C VAL A 141 -4.54 0.91 9.44
N GLN A 142 -4.28 1.79 8.45
CA GLN A 142 -3.15 1.63 7.56
C GLN A 142 -2.79 2.97 6.91
N ARG A 143 -1.50 3.21 6.76
CA ARG A 143 -0.97 4.23 5.84
C ARG A 143 -0.36 3.49 4.67
N CYS A 144 -0.66 3.93 3.46
CA CYS A 144 -0.14 3.27 2.27
C CYS A 144 0.39 4.32 1.30
N LYS A 145 1.59 4.09 0.78
CA LYS A 145 2.16 4.89 -0.30
C LYS A 145 2.36 3.96 -1.48
N GLN A 146 1.80 4.34 -2.62
CA GLN A 146 1.97 3.61 -3.87
C GLN A 146 2.69 4.51 -4.85
N LEU A 147 3.78 3.99 -5.43
CA LEU A 147 4.55 4.66 -6.47
C LEU A 147 4.28 3.90 -7.76
N CYS A 148 3.42 4.48 -8.60
CA CYS A 148 2.87 3.78 -9.75
C CYS A 148 3.54 4.25 -11.03
N ILE A 149 3.88 3.30 -11.91
CA ILE A 149 4.35 3.63 -13.25
C ILE A 149 3.11 4.14 -14.01
N GLY A 150 3.07 5.47 -14.26
CA GLY A 150 1.85 6.15 -14.66
C GLY A 150 1.25 5.70 -15.98
N ASP A 151 2.07 5.18 -16.89
CA ASP A 151 1.58 4.72 -18.18
C ASP A 151 1.03 3.29 -18.14
N LYS A 152 1.03 2.64 -16.96
CA LYS A 152 0.51 1.28 -16.79
C LYS A 152 -0.94 1.25 -16.31
N PHE A 153 -1.42 2.36 -15.75
CA PHE A 153 -2.76 2.42 -15.16
C PHE A 153 -3.52 3.65 -15.60
N LYS A 154 -4.82 3.48 -15.72
CA LYS A 154 -5.77 4.59 -15.81
C LYS A 154 -6.59 4.59 -14.52
N PHE A 155 -6.63 5.73 -13.87
CA PHE A 155 -7.40 5.86 -12.63
C PHE A 155 -8.66 6.66 -12.90
N THR A 156 -9.76 6.19 -12.33
CA THR A 156 -11.05 6.89 -12.37
C THR A 156 -11.36 7.35 -10.95
N ILE A 157 -11.60 8.60 -10.80
CA ILE A 157 -11.94 9.19 -9.50
C ILE A 157 -13.39 9.65 -9.47
#